data_9b59147da3692c988b74e9c26fe030a0
#
_entry.id   9b59147da3692c988b74e9c26fe030a0
#
_cell.length_a   1.000
_cell.length_b   1.000
_cell.length_c   1.000
_cell.angle_alpha   90.00
_cell.angle_beta   90.00
_cell.angle_gamma   90.00
#
_symmetry.space_group_name_H-M   'P 1'
#
loop_
_entity.id
_entity.type
_entity.pdbx_description
1 polymer ?
#
loop_
_entity_poly.entity_id
_entity_poly.type
_entity_poly.pdbx_seq_one_letter_code
_entity_poly.pdbx_strand_id
1 'polypeptide(L)'
;MTWRESGIRIFTSQKARRVYNLARTRLWQSNSFGTTPNPNNFVVLRNINTSYAGFGQASYEILPKLTLTGGVRVTYDERTTRLITPPRNAAGVVTFPATAATYVRLADTQPSWEGSLRYEVNPDVNVFARVSHGFRGPTIQGRNAVFSSAFVTATSETITSYEAGFKSNLFGNTLRFNATGFYYKVKNIQLNGNDSNNNGLLFNANQAQAWGGEAELTWRPIRDLTLGLGGSVLHTEVNDTRVYTPVCKLNGVVTCTVLNPTINVGTATLAQINGNALPNAPKYQFDGNARYDLPLGNGGKLFLAGDVTLQGYTSFVPYKTIEYTSDGTFEAGLKAGYSGPDNAYELAVYVRNVTNEKNLKGVLDNYNAAVFNDPRIIGVSLSGKF
;
A
#
# COMPACT_ATOMS: atom_id res chain seq x y z
N MET A 1 -45.73 20.33 1.34
CA MET A 1 -44.37 20.89 1.27
C MET A 1 -43.65 20.47 2.55
N THR A 2 -42.99 19.31 2.51
CA THR A 2 -42.21 18.79 3.65
C THR A 2 -40.76 19.16 3.44
N TRP A 3 -40.25 20.03 4.27
CA TRP A 3 -38.84 20.39 4.33
C TRP A 3 -38.06 19.16 4.82
N ARG A 4 -37.32 18.50 3.92
CA ARG A 4 -36.27 17.55 4.34
C ARG A 4 -35.08 18.40 4.78
N GLU A 5 -34.69 18.25 6.04
CA GLU A 5 -33.55 18.92 6.63
C GLU A 5 -32.28 18.61 5.81
N SER A 6 -31.76 19.62 5.16
CA SER A 6 -30.42 19.60 4.56
C SER A 6 -29.42 19.68 5.72
N GLY A 7 -28.91 18.52 6.15
CA GLY A 7 -27.99 18.45 7.28
C GLY A 7 -26.61 18.94 6.92
N ILE A 8 -26.28 20.19 7.28
CA ILE A 8 -24.89 20.65 7.35
C ILE A 8 -24.27 19.97 8.57
N ARG A 9 -23.39 19.00 8.36
CA ARG A 9 -22.60 18.40 9.42
C ARG A 9 -21.25 19.13 9.52
N ILE A 10 -21.13 20.02 10.50
CA ILE A 10 -19.88 20.67 10.86
C ILE A 10 -19.21 19.82 11.94
N PHE A 11 -18.09 19.19 11.59
CA PHE A 11 -17.26 18.48 12.56
C PHE A 11 -16.07 19.37 12.94
N THR A 12 -16.01 19.76 14.21
CA THR A 12 -14.93 20.58 14.74
C THR A 12 -13.90 19.71 15.45
N SER A 13 -12.63 19.93 15.09
CA SER A 13 -11.36 19.54 15.74
C SER A 13 -11.22 18.13 16.31
N GLN A 14 -10.29 17.35 15.76
CA GLN A 14 -9.69 16.24 16.50
C GLN A 14 -8.47 16.70 17.29
N LYS A 15 -8.39 16.21 18.56
CA LYS A 15 -7.25 16.36 19.45
C LYS A 15 -5.95 15.88 18.80
N ALA A 16 -4.87 16.65 19.04
CA ALA A 16 -3.50 16.24 18.75
C ALA A 16 -3.22 14.83 19.28
N ARG A 17 -2.83 13.91 18.41
CA ARG A 17 -2.29 12.62 18.81
C ARG A 17 -0.76 12.71 18.79
N ARG A 18 -0.14 12.73 19.99
CA ARG A 18 1.29 12.46 20.12
C ARG A 18 1.50 10.96 20.13
N VAL A 19 2.08 10.41 19.08
CA VAL A 19 2.50 9.01 19.07
C VAL A 19 3.99 8.96 19.37
N TYR A 20 4.34 8.39 20.51
CA TYR A 20 5.73 8.14 20.90
C TYR A 20 6.10 6.72 20.48
N ASN A 21 6.95 6.56 19.50
CA ASN A 21 7.51 5.27 19.13
C ASN A 21 8.98 5.21 19.56
N LEU A 22 9.29 4.38 20.55
CA LEU A 22 10.63 3.95 20.85
C LEU A 22 10.94 2.69 20.03
N ALA A 23 11.60 2.85 18.90
CA ALA A 23 12.09 1.72 18.13
C ALA A 23 13.46 1.29 18.64
N ARG A 24 13.54 0.11 19.28
CA ARG A 24 14.81 -0.59 19.52
C ARG A 24 15.05 -1.55 18.37
N THR A 25 15.97 -1.20 17.49
CA THR A 25 16.36 -2.11 16.42
C THR A 25 17.68 -2.78 16.81
N ARG A 26 17.63 -4.06 17.15
CA ARG A 26 18.82 -4.91 17.22
C ARG A 26 18.99 -5.56 15.86
N LEU A 27 19.95 -5.12 15.09
CA LEU A 27 20.42 -5.87 13.94
C LEU A 27 21.62 -6.70 14.38
N TRP A 28 21.44 -8.03 14.34
CA TRP A 28 22.58 -8.92 14.30
C TRP A 28 23.26 -8.72 12.94
N GLN A 29 24.20 -7.80 12.86
CA GLN A 29 25.14 -7.83 11.76
C GLN A 29 26.07 -9.02 12.03
N SER A 30 25.72 -10.20 11.54
CA SER A 30 26.75 -11.09 11.10
C SER A 30 27.44 -10.37 9.95
N ASN A 31 28.65 -9.87 10.15
CA ASN A 31 29.51 -9.59 9.03
C ASN A 31 29.52 -10.87 8.21
N SER A 32 29.01 -10.82 6.98
CA SER A 32 28.81 -11.99 6.11
C SER A 32 30.10 -12.81 5.88
N PHE A 33 31.21 -12.37 6.46
CA PHE A 33 32.53 -12.98 6.40
C PHE A 33 33.33 -12.89 7.71
N GLY A 34 32.76 -12.42 8.81
CA GLY A 34 33.42 -12.32 10.11
C GLY A 34 32.69 -13.17 11.18
N THR A 35 33.44 -13.94 11.91
CA THR A 35 32.95 -14.97 12.83
C THR A 35 32.50 -14.46 14.21
N THR A 36 32.54 -13.15 14.47
CA THR A 36 32.17 -12.60 15.78
C THR A 36 31.00 -11.62 15.66
N PRO A 37 29.82 -11.93 16.24
CA PRO A 37 28.72 -10.99 16.34
C PRO A 37 29.17 -9.75 17.12
N ASN A 38 28.85 -8.53 16.62
CA ASN A 38 29.09 -7.31 17.36
C ASN A 38 27.94 -7.08 18.38
N PRO A 39 28.13 -7.35 19.68
CA PRO A 39 27.09 -7.21 20.69
C PRO A 39 26.71 -5.74 20.93
N ASN A 40 27.54 -4.79 20.48
CA ASN A 40 27.37 -3.36 20.66
C ASN A 40 26.62 -2.71 19.48
N ASN A 41 26.29 -3.45 18.43
CA ASN A 41 25.60 -2.91 17.26
C ASN A 41 24.09 -2.86 17.50
N PHE A 42 23.66 -1.98 18.38
CA PHE A 42 22.26 -1.63 18.54
C PHE A 42 22.09 -0.10 18.52
N VAL A 43 20.97 0.34 17.96
CA VAL A 43 20.63 1.75 17.84
C VAL A 43 19.29 1.97 18.52
N VAL A 44 19.18 3.04 19.29
CA VAL A 44 17.91 3.50 19.84
C VAL A 44 17.54 4.84 19.23
N LEU A 45 16.39 4.85 18.56
CA LEU A 45 15.80 6.04 17.98
C LEU A 45 14.54 6.42 18.75
N ARG A 46 14.34 7.71 18.97
CA ARG A 46 13.08 8.27 19.44
C ARG A 46 12.41 9.02 18.30
N ASN A 47 11.26 8.53 17.87
CA ASN A 47 10.43 9.18 16.85
C ASN A 47 9.19 9.78 17.52
N ILE A 48 8.87 11.03 17.18
CA ILE A 48 7.67 11.71 17.63
C ILE A 48 6.95 12.26 16.40
N ASN A 49 5.69 11.93 16.26
CA ASN A 49 4.80 12.53 15.26
C ASN A 49 3.77 13.37 15.99
N THR A 50 3.62 14.61 15.60
CA THR A 50 2.62 15.54 16.12
C THR A 50 1.81 16.07 14.95
N SER A 51 0.49 15.94 15.02
CA SER A 51 -0.41 16.41 13.96
C SER A 51 -1.61 17.14 14.56
N TYR A 52 -1.91 18.31 13.98
CA TYR A 52 -3.09 19.11 14.29
C TYR A 52 -3.88 19.34 13.00
N ALA A 53 -5.19 19.24 13.05
CA ALA A 53 -6.03 19.51 11.90
C ALA A 53 -7.36 20.13 12.27
N GLY A 54 -7.80 21.09 11.43
CA GLY A 54 -9.16 21.60 11.38
C GLY A 54 -9.81 21.18 10.07
N PHE A 55 -11.08 20.81 10.09
CA PHE A 55 -11.80 20.38 8.88
C PHE A 55 -13.28 20.71 8.94
N GLY A 56 -13.90 20.78 7.76
CA GLY A 56 -15.35 20.90 7.60
C GLY A 56 -15.78 20.21 6.31
N GLN A 57 -17.00 19.68 6.31
CA GLN A 57 -17.63 19.07 5.16
C GLN A 57 -19.11 19.42 5.12
N ALA A 58 -19.65 19.65 3.93
CA ALA A 58 -21.08 19.87 3.72
C ALA A 58 -21.56 19.06 2.51
N SER A 59 -22.79 18.58 2.59
CA SER A 59 -23.49 17.93 1.48
C SER A 59 -24.84 18.62 1.29
N TYR A 60 -25.18 18.93 0.04
CA TYR A 60 -26.41 19.61 -0.32
C TYR A 60 -27.03 19.02 -1.57
N GLU A 61 -28.33 18.76 -1.53
CA GLU A 61 -29.10 18.34 -2.71
C GLU A 61 -29.43 19.57 -3.56
N ILE A 62 -28.62 19.81 -4.60
CA ILE A 62 -28.74 21.00 -5.47
C ILE A 62 -29.93 20.90 -6.44
N LEU A 63 -30.29 19.69 -6.83
CA LEU A 63 -31.47 19.35 -7.62
C LEU A 63 -32.00 18.01 -7.09
N PRO A 64 -33.28 17.67 -7.33
CA PRO A 64 -33.79 16.36 -6.98
C PRO A 64 -32.88 15.23 -7.47
N LYS A 65 -32.44 14.37 -6.55
CA LYS A 65 -31.53 13.23 -6.82
C LYS A 65 -30.08 13.63 -7.16
N LEU A 66 -29.71 14.92 -7.15
CA LEU A 66 -28.35 15.38 -7.41
C LEU A 66 -27.77 16.01 -6.15
N THR A 67 -26.83 15.32 -5.53
CA THR A 67 -26.15 15.75 -4.31
C THR A 67 -24.73 16.23 -4.63
N LEU A 68 -24.41 17.44 -4.20
CA LEU A 68 -23.07 17.99 -4.17
C LEU A 68 -22.51 17.82 -2.75
N THR A 69 -21.29 17.30 -2.64
CA THR A 69 -20.54 17.25 -1.38
C THR A 69 -19.22 17.99 -1.57
N GLY A 70 -18.86 18.82 -0.59
CA GLY A 70 -17.57 19.51 -0.54
C GLY A 70 -16.96 19.43 0.84
N GLY A 71 -15.66 19.20 0.93
CA GLY A 71 -14.94 19.12 2.18
C GLY A 71 -13.55 19.77 2.08
N VAL A 72 -13.10 20.35 3.18
CA VAL A 72 -11.75 20.92 3.33
C VAL A 72 -11.17 20.56 4.69
N ARG A 73 -9.87 20.30 4.71
CA ARG A 73 -9.07 20.04 5.90
C ARG A 73 -7.73 20.74 5.76
N VAL A 74 -7.29 21.41 6.81
CA VAL A 74 -5.92 21.93 6.91
C VAL A 74 -5.23 21.14 8.01
N THR A 75 -4.07 20.57 7.70
CA THR A 75 -3.31 19.74 8.63
C THR A 75 -1.89 20.29 8.77
N TYR A 76 -1.47 20.55 10.00
CA TYR A 76 -0.08 20.70 10.38
C TYR A 76 0.45 19.33 10.82
N ASP A 77 1.53 18.86 10.20
CA ASP A 77 2.19 17.59 10.51
C ASP A 77 3.67 17.83 10.81
N GLU A 78 4.11 17.37 11.97
CA GLU A 78 5.49 17.49 12.44
C GLU A 78 6.05 16.13 12.78
N ARG A 79 7.25 15.84 12.28
CA ARG A 79 7.99 14.62 12.57
C ARG A 79 9.37 14.95 13.10
N THR A 80 9.72 14.28 14.19
CA THR A 80 11.07 14.38 14.77
C THR A 80 11.66 13.00 14.95
N THR A 81 12.93 12.88 14.64
CA THR A 81 13.73 11.69 14.93
C THR A 81 14.98 12.10 15.69
N ARG A 82 15.24 11.44 16.80
CA ARG A 82 16.42 11.65 17.62
C ARG A 82 17.17 10.34 17.85
N LEU A 83 18.45 10.34 17.59
CA LEU A 83 19.37 9.26 17.94
C LEU A 83 19.67 9.32 19.44
N ILE A 84 19.21 8.33 20.19
CA ILE A 84 19.43 8.22 21.64
C ILE A 84 20.68 7.41 21.92
N THR A 85 20.83 6.26 21.25
CA THR A 85 22.00 5.42 21.36
C THR A 85 22.60 5.24 19.96
N PRO A 86 23.81 5.76 19.71
CA PRO A 86 24.48 5.60 18.43
C PRO A 86 25.03 4.18 18.26
N PRO A 87 25.24 3.73 17.00
CA PRO A 87 25.89 2.46 16.70
C PRO A 87 27.36 2.50 17.19
N ARG A 88 27.86 1.32 17.57
CA ARG A 88 29.26 1.15 18.03
C ARG A 88 29.86 -0.09 17.35
N ASN A 89 31.15 -0.06 17.13
CA ASN A 89 31.89 -1.24 16.71
C ASN A 89 32.08 -2.26 17.88
N ALA A 90 32.74 -3.37 17.63
CA ALA A 90 32.98 -4.40 18.63
C ALA A 90 33.84 -3.89 19.80
N ALA A 91 34.73 -2.90 19.59
CA ALA A 91 35.52 -2.25 20.62
C ALA A 91 34.72 -1.17 21.41
N GLY A 92 33.44 -0.99 21.15
CA GLY A 92 32.59 -0.01 21.83
C GLY A 92 32.71 1.44 21.30
N VAL A 93 33.49 1.67 20.26
CA VAL A 93 33.69 3.01 19.68
C VAL A 93 32.46 3.38 18.83
N VAL A 94 31.94 4.61 19.00
CA VAL A 94 30.84 5.14 18.21
C VAL A 94 31.24 5.23 16.73
N THR A 95 30.44 4.67 15.86
CA THR A 95 30.65 4.63 14.40
C THR A 95 29.74 5.59 13.64
N PHE A 96 28.72 6.18 14.29
CA PHE A 96 27.88 7.20 13.66
C PHE A 96 28.73 8.43 13.31
N PRO A 97 28.60 9.02 12.10
CA PRO A 97 29.46 10.13 11.69
C PRO A 97 29.33 11.34 12.64
N ALA A 98 30.40 11.85 13.12
CA ALA A 98 30.45 12.97 14.09
C ALA A 98 29.82 14.26 13.51
N THR A 99 29.84 14.41 12.20
CA THR A 99 29.25 15.56 11.47
C THR A 99 27.79 15.37 11.12
N ALA A 100 27.24 14.15 11.29
CA ALA A 100 25.83 13.87 10.96
C ALA A 100 24.89 14.32 12.08
N ALA A 101 23.75 14.86 11.70
CA ALA A 101 22.74 15.30 12.66
C ALA A 101 22.18 14.11 13.45
N THR A 102 22.22 14.20 14.78
CA THR A 102 21.59 13.22 15.69
C THR A 102 20.13 13.54 15.99
N TYR A 103 19.65 14.67 15.53
CA TYR A 103 18.27 15.13 15.64
C TYR A 103 17.82 15.78 14.33
N VAL A 104 16.69 15.34 13.82
CA VAL A 104 16.04 15.92 12.64
C VAL A 104 14.58 16.21 12.99
N ARG A 105 14.14 17.40 12.60
CA ARG A 105 12.76 17.84 12.71
C ARG A 105 12.29 18.32 11.34
N LEU A 106 11.16 17.81 10.88
CA LEU A 106 10.47 18.25 9.68
C LEU A 106 9.04 18.61 10.05
N ALA A 107 8.54 19.70 9.50
CA ALA A 107 7.16 20.12 9.68
C ALA A 107 6.62 20.67 8.37
N ASP A 108 5.34 20.47 8.13
CA ASP A 108 4.64 21.00 6.98
C ASP A 108 3.16 21.25 7.30
N THR A 109 2.56 22.19 6.58
CA THR A 109 1.13 22.50 6.68
C THR A 109 0.51 22.37 5.31
N GLN A 110 -0.39 21.43 5.14
CA GLN A 110 -0.99 21.13 3.85
C GLN A 110 -2.53 21.15 3.92
N PRO A 111 -3.18 21.74 2.92
CA PRO A 111 -4.61 21.57 2.71
C PRO A 111 -4.91 20.22 2.07
N SER A 112 -6.03 19.62 2.45
CA SER A 112 -6.68 18.53 1.72
C SER A 112 -8.12 18.96 1.46
N TRP A 113 -8.66 18.61 0.32
CA TRP A 113 -10.03 18.97 -0.05
C TRP A 113 -10.63 17.94 -0.98
N GLU A 114 -11.96 17.88 -1.02
CA GLU A 114 -12.70 17.07 -1.98
C GLU A 114 -13.95 17.82 -2.45
N GLY A 115 -14.34 17.52 -3.68
CA GLY A 115 -15.62 17.87 -4.25
C GLY A 115 -16.18 16.66 -4.99
N SER A 116 -17.44 16.31 -4.75
CA SER A 116 -18.10 15.22 -5.46
C SER A 116 -19.55 15.56 -5.82
N LEU A 117 -19.96 15.05 -6.97
CA LEU A 117 -21.34 15.03 -7.42
C LEU A 117 -21.81 13.59 -7.47
N ARG A 118 -23.00 13.34 -6.92
CA ARG A 118 -23.69 12.06 -7.00
C ARG A 118 -25.08 12.27 -7.55
N TYR A 119 -25.42 11.58 -8.63
CA TYR A 119 -26.74 11.58 -9.21
C TYR A 119 -27.39 10.20 -9.05
N GLU A 120 -28.56 10.15 -8.42
CA GLU A 120 -29.38 8.98 -8.28
C GLU A 120 -30.26 8.81 -9.51
N VAL A 121 -29.80 7.98 -10.46
CA VAL A 121 -30.54 7.69 -11.72
C VAL A 121 -31.90 7.09 -11.38
N ASN A 122 -31.89 6.08 -10.51
CA ASN A 122 -33.05 5.45 -9.90
C ASN A 122 -32.63 4.87 -8.52
N PRO A 123 -33.52 4.28 -7.71
CA PRO A 123 -33.20 3.73 -6.40
C PRO A 123 -32.06 2.70 -6.41
N ASP A 124 -31.86 2.03 -7.54
CA ASP A 124 -30.90 0.94 -7.68
C ASP A 124 -29.57 1.36 -8.33
N VAL A 125 -29.50 2.56 -8.92
CA VAL A 125 -28.34 3.01 -9.71
C VAL A 125 -27.96 4.44 -9.35
N ASN A 126 -26.71 4.61 -8.94
CA ASN A 126 -26.07 5.92 -8.70
C ASN A 126 -24.86 6.08 -9.60
N VAL A 127 -24.70 7.25 -10.18
CA VAL A 127 -23.47 7.68 -10.85
C VAL A 127 -22.81 8.79 -10.05
N PHE A 128 -21.48 8.85 -10.09
CA PHE A 128 -20.74 9.87 -9.36
C PHE A 128 -19.51 10.35 -10.12
N ALA A 129 -19.11 11.58 -9.82
CA ALA A 129 -17.80 12.12 -10.16
C ALA A 129 -17.20 12.78 -8.93
N ARG A 130 -15.89 12.65 -8.73
CA ARG A 130 -15.17 13.18 -7.59
C ARG A 130 -13.83 13.76 -8.02
N VAL A 131 -13.46 14.87 -7.43
CA VAL A 131 -12.09 15.40 -7.44
C VAL A 131 -11.64 15.53 -6.00
N SER A 132 -10.45 15.02 -5.70
CA SER A 132 -9.89 15.12 -4.37
C SER A 132 -8.42 15.48 -4.41
N HIS A 133 -7.98 16.21 -3.38
CA HIS A 133 -6.60 16.60 -3.15
C HIS A 133 -6.20 16.20 -1.74
N GLY A 134 -5.06 15.54 -1.62
CA GLY A 134 -4.49 15.11 -0.35
C GLY A 134 -2.98 15.19 -0.34
N PHE A 135 -2.37 14.83 0.79
CA PHE A 135 -0.93 14.84 0.93
C PHE A 135 -0.44 13.70 1.84
N ARG A 136 0.83 13.39 1.71
CA ARG A 136 1.60 12.63 2.70
C ARG A 136 2.68 13.55 3.25
N GLY A 137 2.74 13.72 4.57
CA GLY A 137 3.68 14.59 5.25
C GLY A 137 5.15 14.17 5.04
N PRO A 138 6.10 15.01 5.46
CA PRO A 138 7.52 14.76 5.27
C PRO A 138 7.95 13.50 6.01
N THR A 139 8.97 12.81 5.51
CA THR A 139 9.43 11.53 6.07
C THR A 139 10.89 11.61 6.47
N ILE A 140 11.23 11.00 7.63
CA ILE A 140 12.61 10.87 8.13
C ILE A 140 12.91 9.37 8.21
N GLN A 141 13.93 8.92 7.50
CA GLN A 141 14.41 7.54 7.57
C GLN A 141 15.60 7.45 8.53
N GLY A 142 15.31 7.05 9.76
CA GLY A 142 16.31 6.90 10.81
C GLY A 142 17.05 5.57 10.78
N ARG A 143 16.54 4.56 10.03
CA ARG A 143 17.15 3.21 9.97
C ARG A 143 18.62 3.22 9.58
N ASN A 144 19.03 4.17 8.74
CA ASN A 144 20.42 4.27 8.29
C ASN A 144 21.44 4.43 9.42
N ALA A 145 21.00 4.96 10.57
CA ALA A 145 21.89 5.05 11.75
C ALA A 145 22.44 3.69 12.18
N VAL A 146 21.71 2.59 11.97
CA VAL A 146 22.16 1.23 12.27
C VAL A 146 23.37 0.84 11.42
N PHE A 147 23.48 1.39 10.21
CA PHE A 147 24.60 1.19 9.28
C PHE A 147 25.65 2.31 9.38
N SER A 148 25.67 3.04 10.50
CA SER A 148 26.60 4.15 10.74
C SER A 148 26.46 5.27 9.69
N SER A 149 25.26 5.47 9.15
CA SER A 149 24.96 6.47 8.13
C SER A 149 23.98 7.51 8.64
N ALA A 150 24.04 8.72 8.09
CA ALA A 150 23.16 9.83 8.42
C ALA A 150 21.68 9.52 8.13
N PHE A 151 20.78 10.24 8.80
CA PHE A 151 19.37 10.22 8.46
C PHE A 151 19.14 10.78 7.05
N VAL A 152 18.23 10.18 6.29
CA VAL A 152 17.75 10.74 5.03
C VAL A 152 16.31 11.18 5.17
N THR A 153 15.92 12.18 4.38
CA THR A 153 14.62 12.83 4.48
C THR A 153 13.98 13.00 3.12
N ALA A 154 12.65 13.01 3.10
CA ALA A 154 11.88 13.44 1.94
C ALA A 154 10.87 14.50 2.37
N THR A 155 10.62 15.46 1.48
CA THR A 155 9.58 16.49 1.66
C THR A 155 8.20 15.89 1.42
N SER A 156 7.15 16.63 1.82
CA SER A 156 5.78 16.21 1.59
C SER A 156 5.49 15.98 0.12
N GLU A 157 4.67 14.97 -0.17
CA GLU A 157 4.08 14.75 -1.49
C GLU A 157 2.60 15.11 -1.47
N THR A 158 2.07 15.54 -2.60
CA THR A 158 0.65 15.83 -2.78
C THR A 158 0.07 15.03 -3.92
N ILE A 159 -1.18 14.61 -3.77
CA ILE A 159 -1.93 13.87 -4.78
C ILE A 159 -3.20 14.62 -5.15
N THR A 160 -3.51 14.70 -6.43
CA THR A 160 -4.83 15.11 -6.93
C THR A 160 -5.40 13.97 -7.73
N SER A 161 -6.59 13.51 -7.35
CA SER A 161 -7.32 12.40 -7.98
C SER A 161 -8.60 12.90 -8.63
N TYR A 162 -8.92 12.34 -9.78
CA TYR A 162 -10.16 12.50 -10.52
C TYR A 162 -10.77 11.12 -10.70
N GLU A 163 -12.01 10.95 -10.27
CA GLU A 163 -12.71 9.67 -10.27
C GLU A 163 -14.11 9.86 -10.85
N ALA A 164 -14.57 8.89 -11.62
CA ALA A 164 -15.95 8.80 -12.05
C ALA A 164 -16.38 7.35 -12.12
N GLY A 165 -17.62 7.07 -11.78
CA GLY A 165 -18.10 5.71 -11.76
C GLY A 165 -19.59 5.59 -11.48
N PHE A 166 -20.00 4.37 -11.31
CA PHE A 166 -21.37 4.06 -10.89
C PHE A 166 -21.41 2.93 -9.87
N LYS A 167 -22.50 2.90 -9.10
CA LYS A 167 -22.84 1.84 -8.15
C LYS A 167 -24.25 1.38 -8.41
N SER A 168 -24.45 0.07 -8.46
CA SER A 168 -25.77 -0.48 -8.77
C SER A 168 -26.10 -1.71 -7.94
N ASN A 169 -27.41 -1.86 -7.63
CA ASN A 169 -28.00 -3.05 -7.04
C ASN A 169 -29.17 -3.48 -7.95
N LEU A 170 -28.93 -4.45 -8.80
CA LEU A 170 -29.85 -4.85 -9.88
C LEU A 170 -30.61 -6.13 -9.52
N PHE A 171 -31.71 -6.38 -10.25
CA PHE A 171 -32.49 -7.59 -10.14
C PHE A 171 -32.95 -7.92 -8.72
N GLY A 172 -33.51 -6.93 -8.01
CA GLY A 172 -33.96 -7.10 -6.61
C GLY A 172 -32.81 -7.41 -5.64
N ASN A 173 -31.67 -6.76 -5.82
CA ASN A 173 -30.44 -6.93 -5.02
C ASN A 173 -29.72 -8.28 -5.18
N THR A 174 -30.07 -9.07 -6.21
CA THR A 174 -29.33 -10.32 -6.50
C THR A 174 -28.00 -10.05 -7.19
N LEU A 175 -27.86 -8.92 -7.87
CA LEU A 175 -26.64 -8.49 -8.53
C LEU A 175 -26.23 -7.09 -8.07
N ARG A 176 -25.07 -6.97 -7.48
CA ARG A 176 -24.39 -5.69 -7.25
C ARG A 176 -23.24 -5.56 -8.23
N PHE A 177 -23.20 -4.46 -8.97
CA PHE A 177 -22.10 -4.16 -9.87
C PHE A 177 -21.69 -2.70 -9.73
N ASN A 178 -20.41 -2.49 -9.39
CA ASN A 178 -19.80 -1.18 -9.23
C ASN A 178 -18.62 -1.08 -10.18
N ALA A 179 -18.40 0.10 -10.77
CA ALA A 179 -17.20 0.36 -11.55
C ALA A 179 -16.77 1.81 -11.37
N THR A 180 -15.44 2.04 -11.34
CA THR A 180 -14.81 3.34 -11.18
C THR A 180 -13.64 3.45 -12.14
N GLY A 181 -13.57 4.54 -12.90
CA GLY A 181 -12.37 4.95 -13.62
C GLY A 181 -11.69 6.08 -12.86
N PHE A 182 -10.37 6.12 -12.88
CA PHE A 182 -9.61 7.14 -12.17
C PHE A 182 -8.37 7.60 -12.93
N TYR A 183 -7.98 8.83 -12.63
CA TYR A 183 -6.69 9.41 -12.98
C TYR A 183 -6.16 10.18 -11.77
N TYR A 184 -4.90 9.99 -11.40
CA TYR A 184 -4.28 10.81 -10.37
C TYR A 184 -2.85 11.23 -10.72
N LYS A 185 -2.49 12.36 -10.16
CA LYS A 185 -1.19 13.00 -10.31
C LYS A 185 -0.59 13.23 -8.93
N VAL A 186 0.62 12.74 -8.72
CA VAL A 186 1.38 12.92 -7.49
C VAL A 186 2.52 13.89 -7.78
N LYS A 187 2.64 14.95 -6.98
CA LYS A 187 3.78 15.87 -6.99
C LYS A 187 4.71 15.56 -5.84
N ASN A 188 6.00 15.69 -6.07
CA ASN A 188 7.06 15.38 -5.11
C ASN A 188 6.92 13.97 -4.52
N ILE A 189 6.61 12.97 -5.35
CA ILE A 189 6.42 11.60 -4.90
C ILE A 189 7.63 11.10 -4.11
N GLN A 190 7.38 10.54 -2.93
CA GLN A 190 8.41 9.94 -2.09
C GLN A 190 8.71 8.51 -2.57
N LEU A 191 9.93 8.27 -2.96
CA LEU A 191 10.41 6.97 -3.44
C LEU A 191 11.51 6.43 -2.52
N ASN A 192 11.56 5.11 -2.42
CA ASN A 192 12.62 4.40 -1.73
C ASN A 192 13.58 3.77 -2.75
N GLY A 193 14.85 3.78 -2.43
CA GLY A 193 15.92 3.10 -3.13
C GLY A 193 16.98 2.68 -2.13
N ASN A 194 18.14 2.26 -2.62
CA ASN A 194 19.31 1.98 -1.80
C ASN A 194 20.49 2.80 -2.32
N ASP A 195 21.36 3.27 -1.43
CA ASP A 195 22.60 3.91 -1.81
C ASP A 195 23.69 2.87 -2.19
N SER A 196 24.84 3.33 -2.64
CA SER A 196 25.96 2.46 -3.03
C SER A 196 26.54 1.62 -1.86
N ASN A 197 26.15 1.92 -0.63
CA ASN A 197 26.57 1.21 0.58
C ASN A 197 25.44 0.34 1.15
N ASN A 198 24.40 0.10 0.37
CA ASN A 198 23.18 -0.64 0.76
C ASN A 198 22.36 0.00 1.90
N ASN A 199 22.56 1.30 2.17
CA ASN A 199 21.65 2.01 3.06
C ASN A 199 20.37 2.36 2.32
N GLY A 200 19.24 2.29 3.01
CA GLY A 200 17.99 2.76 2.44
C GLY A 200 18.07 4.25 2.11
N LEU A 201 17.75 4.60 0.87
CA LEU A 201 17.63 5.95 0.38
C LEU A 201 16.16 6.34 0.28
N LEU A 202 15.84 7.52 0.80
CA LEU A 202 14.53 8.15 0.62
C LEU A 202 14.73 9.45 -0.16
N PHE A 203 13.98 9.62 -1.24
CA PHE A 203 14.09 10.80 -2.09
C PHE A 203 12.75 11.17 -2.71
N ASN A 204 12.63 12.39 -3.23
CA ASN A 204 11.46 12.84 -3.96
C ASN A 204 11.77 12.84 -5.48
N ALA A 205 10.85 12.29 -6.28
CA ALA A 205 10.77 12.60 -7.70
C ALA A 205 9.73 13.71 -7.91
N ASN A 206 9.94 14.54 -8.93
CA ASN A 206 9.11 15.72 -9.17
C ASN A 206 7.63 15.36 -9.34
N GLN A 207 7.34 14.32 -10.12
CA GLN A 207 5.98 13.92 -10.44
C GLN A 207 5.88 12.44 -10.78
N ALA A 208 4.74 11.86 -10.43
CA ALA A 208 4.25 10.61 -10.98
C ALA A 208 2.77 10.74 -11.34
N GLN A 209 2.29 9.88 -12.21
CA GLN A 209 0.88 9.80 -12.58
C GLN A 209 0.42 8.35 -12.65
N ALA A 210 -0.88 8.16 -12.47
CA ALA A 210 -1.50 6.88 -12.71
C ALA A 210 -2.92 7.04 -13.23
N TRP A 211 -3.36 6.08 -14.00
CA TRP A 211 -4.75 5.96 -14.45
C TRP A 211 -5.14 4.51 -14.57
N GLY A 212 -6.43 4.27 -14.48
CA GLY A 212 -6.95 2.93 -14.53
C GLY A 212 -8.42 2.86 -14.27
N GLY A 213 -8.85 1.66 -13.98
CA GLY A 213 -10.22 1.39 -13.60
C GLY A 213 -10.29 0.16 -12.72
N GLU A 214 -11.34 0.12 -11.91
CA GLU A 214 -11.68 -1.00 -11.05
C GLU A 214 -13.17 -1.33 -11.20
N ALA A 215 -13.48 -2.61 -11.05
CA ALA A 215 -14.86 -3.09 -11.06
C ALA A 215 -15.02 -4.21 -10.04
N GLU A 216 -16.19 -4.23 -9.40
CA GLU A 216 -16.59 -5.24 -8.44
C GLU A 216 -17.98 -5.76 -8.79
N LEU A 217 -18.15 -7.07 -8.77
CA LEU A 217 -19.41 -7.75 -8.98
C LEU A 217 -19.66 -8.74 -7.85
N THR A 218 -20.83 -8.65 -7.24
CA THR A 218 -21.36 -9.69 -6.35
C THR A 218 -22.67 -10.18 -6.92
N TRP A 219 -22.78 -11.47 -7.21
CA TRP A 219 -23.94 -12.05 -7.83
C TRP A 219 -24.46 -13.27 -7.07
N ARG A 220 -25.76 -13.29 -6.83
CA ARG A 220 -26.50 -14.41 -6.23
C ARG A 220 -27.53 -14.92 -7.21
N PRO A 221 -27.12 -15.70 -8.25
CA PRO A 221 -28.05 -16.17 -9.31
C PRO A 221 -29.13 -17.07 -8.75
N ILE A 222 -28.84 -17.81 -7.71
CA ILE A 222 -29.77 -18.63 -6.93
C ILE A 222 -29.48 -18.42 -5.43
N ARG A 223 -30.46 -18.81 -4.58
CA ARG A 223 -30.42 -18.55 -3.14
C ARG A 223 -29.12 -19.01 -2.44
N ASP A 224 -28.61 -20.16 -2.88
CA ASP A 224 -27.51 -20.86 -2.18
C ASP A 224 -26.15 -20.68 -2.87
N LEU A 225 -26.07 -19.91 -3.95
CA LEU A 225 -24.82 -19.61 -4.67
C LEU A 225 -24.49 -18.12 -4.59
N THR A 226 -23.29 -17.82 -4.09
CA THR A 226 -22.73 -16.48 -4.10
C THR A 226 -21.46 -16.48 -4.94
N LEU A 227 -21.39 -15.56 -5.90
CA LEU A 227 -20.23 -15.31 -6.74
C LEU A 227 -19.73 -13.89 -6.47
N GLY A 228 -18.43 -13.73 -6.29
CA GLY A 228 -17.77 -12.44 -6.21
C GLY A 228 -16.66 -12.36 -7.24
N LEU A 229 -16.60 -11.26 -7.98
CA LEU A 229 -15.52 -10.94 -8.91
C LEU A 229 -15.07 -9.52 -8.66
N GLY A 230 -13.77 -9.31 -8.55
CA GLY A 230 -13.13 -8.01 -8.49
C GLY A 230 -12.04 -7.92 -9.54
N GLY A 231 -11.82 -6.73 -10.07
CA GLY A 231 -10.72 -6.53 -11.00
C GLY A 231 -10.31 -5.08 -11.09
N SER A 232 -9.02 -4.87 -11.32
CA SER A 232 -8.45 -3.57 -11.60
C SER A 232 -7.43 -3.65 -12.72
N VAL A 233 -7.35 -2.57 -13.47
CA VAL A 233 -6.28 -2.30 -14.43
C VAL A 233 -5.61 -0.98 -14.04
N LEU A 234 -4.28 -0.95 -14.04
CA LEU A 234 -3.52 0.18 -13.55
C LEU A 234 -2.33 0.47 -14.45
N HIS A 235 -2.19 1.72 -14.85
CA HIS A 235 -0.97 2.24 -15.44
C HIS A 235 -0.37 3.28 -14.52
N THR A 236 0.93 3.19 -14.23
CA THR A 236 1.67 4.15 -13.42
C THR A 236 2.93 4.58 -14.14
N GLU A 237 3.35 5.82 -13.93
CA GLU A 237 4.52 6.37 -14.58
C GLU A 237 5.19 7.45 -13.73
N VAL A 238 6.50 7.40 -13.61
CA VAL A 238 7.33 8.46 -13.03
C VAL A 238 7.62 9.52 -14.11
N ASN A 239 7.29 10.78 -13.85
CA ASN A 239 7.47 11.89 -14.79
C ASN A 239 8.49 12.89 -14.23
N ASP A 240 9.76 12.51 -14.30
CA ASP A 240 10.88 13.37 -13.92
C ASP A 240 12.14 12.95 -14.67
N THR A 241 12.55 13.75 -15.64
CA THR A 241 13.76 13.52 -16.44
C THR A 241 15.06 13.71 -15.68
N ARG A 242 15.02 14.29 -14.48
CA ARG A 242 16.19 14.57 -13.64
C ARG A 242 16.38 13.56 -12.53
N VAL A 243 15.41 12.65 -12.33
CA VAL A 243 15.48 11.68 -11.24
C VAL A 243 16.30 10.47 -11.64
N TYR A 244 17.24 10.13 -10.78
CA TYR A 244 18.07 8.93 -10.86
C TYR A 244 18.02 8.20 -9.53
N THR A 245 18.08 6.88 -9.58
CA THR A 245 18.14 6.02 -8.39
C THR A 245 19.35 5.11 -8.47
N PRO A 246 20.06 4.83 -7.37
CA PRO A 246 21.06 3.79 -7.34
C PRO A 246 20.45 2.44 -7.72
N VAL A 247 21.24 1.64 -8.43
CA VAL A 247 20.86 0.28 -8.83
C VAL A 247 21.40 -0.75 -7.85
N CYS A 248 20.89 -1.98 -7.96
CA CYS A 248 21.38 -3.16 -7.25
C CYS A 248 22.91 -3.22 -7.22
N LYS A 249 23.49 -3.16 -6.05
CA LYS A 249 24.94 -3.20 -5.88
C LYS A 249 25.29 -3.92 -4.60
N LEU A 250 26.16 -4.92 -4.68
CA LEU A 250 26.67 -5.65 -3.53
C LEU A 250 28.19 -5.68 -3.60
N ASN A 251 28.87 -5.26 -2.52
CA ASN A 251 30.33 -5.22 -2.45
C ASN A 251 31.00 -4.48 -3.63
N GLY A 252 30.37 -3.40 -4.09
CA GLY A 252 30.91 -2.59 -5.18
C GLY A 252 30.57 -3.08 -6.59
N VAL A 253 29.94 -4.25 -6.74
CA VAL A 253 29.55 -4.85 -8.03
C VAL A 253 28.05 -4.71 -8.27
N VAL A 254 27.66 -4.31 -9.48
CA VAL A 254 26.26 -4.34 -9.92
C VAL A 254 25.84 -5.80 -10.10
N THR A 255 24.80 -6.23 -9.40
CA THR A 255 24.40 -7.63 -9.26
C THR A 255 23.14 -8.00 -10.01
N CYS A 256 22.54 -7.07 -10.77
CA CYS A 256 21.37 -7.31 -11.60
C CYS A 256 21.52 -6.71 -12.99
N THR A 257 20.65 -7.12 -13.92
CA THR A 257 20.59 -6.59 -15.28
C THR A 257 19.76 -5.31 -15.31
N VAL A 258 20.41 -4.15 -15.41
CA VAL A 258 19.74 -2.85 -15.47
C VAL A 258 19.41 -2.50 -16.91
N LEU A 259 18.13 -2.25 -17.21
CA LEU A 259 17.64 -1.97 -18.54
C LEU A 259 17.44 -0.46 -18.83
N ASN A 260 17.48 0.38 -17.80
CA ASN A 260 17.45 1.83 -17.97
C ASN A 260 18.83 2.38 -18.35
N PRO A 261 18.88 3.57 -19.01
CA PRO A 261 20.13 4.32 -19.14
C PRO A 261 20.77 4.60 -17.77
N THR A 262 22.07 4.36 -17.67
CA THR A 262 22.80 4.56 -16.41
C THR A 262 23.89 5.61 -16.55
N ILE A 263 24.19 6.26 -15.42
CA ILE A 263 25.36 7.14 -15.25
C ILE A 263 26.14 6.70 -14.02
N ASN A 264 27.45 6.94 -14.03
CA ASN A 264 28.29 6.73 -12.86
C ASN A 264 28.58 8.06 -12.17
N VAL A 265 28.35 8.11 -10.86
CA VAL A 265 28.66 9.26 -10.02
C VAL A 265 29.51 8.78 -8.84
N GLY A 266 30.81 9.07 -8.89
CA GLY A 266 31.76 8.46 -7.97
C GLY A 266 31.74 6.93 -8.06
N THR A 267 31.48 6.26 -6.95
CA THR A 267 31.37 4.79 -6.91
C THR A 267 29.95 4.29 -7.13
N ALA A 268 28.94 5.17 -7.27
CA ALA A 268 27.56 4.80 -7.49
C ALA A 268 27.24 4.69 -8.98
N THR A 269 26.50 3.64 -9.34
CA THR A 269 25.83 3.51 -10.63
C THR A 269 24.37 3.87 -10.44
N LEU A 270 23.88 4.85 -11.20
CA LEU A 270 22.53 5.41 -11.07
C LEU A 270 21.75 5.15 -12.36
N ALA A 271 20.52 4.69 -12.23
CA ALA A 271 19.58 4.48 -13.34
C ALA A 271 18.61 5.65 -13.45
N GLN A 272 18.37 6.12 -14.66
CA GLN A 272 17.35 7.11 -14.97
C GLN A 272 15.98 6.42 -14.98
N ILE A 273 15.01 6.92 -14.20
CA ILE A 273 13.72 6.24 -14.00
C ILE A 273 12.50 6.96 -14.58
N ASN A 274 12.72 8.00 -15.36
CA ASN A 274 11.62 8.67 -16.08
C ASN A 274 10.90 7.69 -17.02
N GLY A 275 9.58 7.69 -17.02
CA GLY A 275 8.75 6.77 -17.80
C GLY A 275 8.65 5.35 -17.22
N ASN A 276 9.23 5.10 -16.04
CA ASN A 276 9.10 3.80 -15.40
C ASN A 276 7.80 3.71 -14.59
N ALA A 277 7.26 2.50 -14.51
CA ALA A 277 6.16 2.19 -13.59
C ALA A 277 6.61 2.36 -12.11
N LEU A 278 5.65 2.67 -11.25
CA LEU A 278 5.89 2.69 -9.81
C LEU A 278 6.13 1.26 -9.28
N PRO A 279 7.01 1.07 -8.30
CA PRO A 279 7.21 -0.23 -7.67
C PRO A 279 5.93 -0.75 -7.01
N ASN A 280 5.75 -2.08 -7.03
CA ASN A 280 4.60 -2.77 -6.45
C ASN A 280 3.23 -2.31 -7.02
N ALA A 281 3.21 -1.86 -8.26
CA ALA A 281 2.02 -1.44 -8.99
C ALA A 281 1.74 -2.41 -10.14
N PRO A 282 1.03 -3.52 -9.92
CA PRO A 282 0.70 -4.49 -10.96
C PRO A 282 -0.16 -3.85 -12.04
N LYS A 283 0.08 -4.23 -13.31
CA LYS A 283 -0.70 -3.71 -14.44
C LYS A 283 -2.17 -4.09 -14.39
N TYR A 284 -2.48 -5.23 -13.80
CA TYR A 284 -3.84 -5.68 -13.53
C TYR A 284 -3.85 -6.63 -12.33
N GLN A 285 -4.99 -6.68 -11.68
CA GLN A 285 -5.30 -7.66 -10.65
C GLN A 285 -6.75 -8.10 -10.81
N PHE A 286 -7.02 -9.40 -10.70
CA PHE A 286 -8.34 -9.99 -10.67
C PHE A 286 -8.45 -10.94 -9.50
N ASP A 287 -9.57 -10.81 -8.77
CA ASP A 287 -9.93 -11.66 -7.65
C ASP A 287 -11.31 -12.27 -7.94
N GLY A 288 -11.43 -13.56 -7.75
CA GLY A 288 -12.68 -14.29 -7.91
C GLY A 288 -12.95 -15.15 -6.69
N ASN A 289 -14.20 -15.23 -6.28
CA ASN A 289 -14.63 -16.19 -5.27
C ASN A 289 -16.03 -16.73 -5.61
N ALA A 290 -16.24 -17.98 -5.19
CA ALA A 290 -17.55 -18.64 -5.31
C ALA A 290 -17.80 -19.44 -4.04
N ARG A 291 -19.04 -19.43 -3.56
CA ARG A 291 -19.51 -20.28 -2.45
C ARG A 291 -20.88 -20.83 -2.78
N TYR A 292 -21.01 -22.15 -2.70
CA TYR A 292 -22.26 -22.86 -2.78
C TYR A 292 -22.58 -23.50 -1.44
N ASP A 293 -23.76 -23.17 -0.88
CA ASP A 293 -24.26 -23.72 0.37
C ASP A 293 -25.40 -24.72 0.06
N LEU A 294 -25.24 -25.99 0.41
CA LEU A 294 -26.27 -27.03 0.29
C LEU A 294 -27.01 -27.17 1.61
N PRO A 295 -28.27 -26.69 1.73
CA PRO A 295 -29.04 -26.82 2.96
C PRO A 295 -29.35 -28.28 3.29
N LEU A 296 -29.30 -28.63 4.58
CA LEU A 296 -29.63 -29.95 5.10
C LEU A 296 -30.89 -29.90 5.96
N GLY A 297 -31.59 -31.03 6.08
CA GLY A 297 -32.84 -31.13 6.84
C GLY A 297 -32.73 -30.87 8.35
N ASN A 298 -31.52 -30.86 8.89
CA ASN A 298 -31.22 -30.55 10.31
C ASN A 298 -30.95 -29.05 10.57
N GLY A 299 -31.18 -28.16 9.60
CA GLY A 299 -30.88 -26.73 9.70
C GLY A 299 -29.41 -26.35 9.47
N GLY A 300 -28.52 -27.32 9.31
CA GLY A 300 -27.13 -27.10 8.91
C GLY A 300 -26.98 -27.01 7.38
N LYS A 301 -25.73 -26.79 6.92
CA LYS A 301 -25.38 -26.68 5.50
C LYS A 301 -24.05 -27.37 5.23
N LEU A 302 -23.94 -28.10 4.15
CA LEU A 302 -22.65 -28.40 3.53
C LEU A 302 -22.27 -27.22 2.63
N PHE A 303 -21.00 -26.92 2.53
CA PHE A 303 -20.56 -25.88 1.60
C PHE A 303 -19.31 -26.28 0.85
N LEU A 304 -19.23 -25.72 -0.37
CA LEU A 304 -18.02 -25.71 -1.17
C LEU A 304 -17.71 -24.24 -1.53
N ALA A 305 -16.48 -23.83 -1.27
CA ALA A 305 -16.01 -22.49 -1.62
C ALA A 305 -14.67 -22.57 -2.35
N GLY A 306 -14.43 -21.63 -3.24
CA GLY A 306 -13.16 -21.46 -3.93
C GLY A 306 -12.87 -19.99 -4.11
N ASP A 307 -11.60 -19.68 -4.17
CA ASP A 307 -11.08 -18.35 -4.48
C ASP A 307 -9.93 -18.44 -5.47
N VAL A 308 -9.75 -17.37 -6.24
CA VAL A 308 -8.67 -17.22 -7.20
C VAL A 308 -8.20 -15.78 -7.20
N THR A 309 -6.87 -15.58 -7.24
CA THR A 309 -6.24 -14.29 -7.45
C THR A 309 -5.27 -14.39 -8.62
N LEU A 310 -5.40 -13.45 -9.54
CA LEU A 310 -4.53 -13.28 -10.71
C LEU A 310 -3.93 -11.88 -10.67
N GLN A 311 -2.62 -11.76 -10.77
CA GLN A 311 -1.93 -10.50 -10.78
C GLN A 311 -1.00 -10.45 -11.99
N GLY A 312 -0.96 -9.30 -12.68
CA GLY A 312 -0.12 -9.10 -13.85
C GLY A 312 1.31 -8.71 -13.50
N TYR A 313 2.03 -8.33 -14.55
CA TYR A 313 3.41 -7.85 -14.43
C TYR A 313 3.56 -6.79 -13.33
N THR A 314 4.58 -6.98 -12.50
CA THR A 314 4.91 -6.09 -11.37
C THR A 314 6.42 -5.90 -11.28
N SER A 315 6.88 -4.65 -11.22
CA SER A 315 8.26 -4.32 -10.84
C SER A 315 8.33 -4.09 -9.33
N PHE A 316 9.36 -4.59 -8.66
CA PHE A 316 9.56 -4.40 -7.21
C PHE A 316 10.52 -3.26 -6.89
N VAL A 317 11.23 -2.73 -7.90
CA VAL A 317 12.20 -1.64 -7.75
C VAL A 317 11.87 -0.52 -8.73
N PRO A 318 12.33 0.73 -8.49
CA PRO A 318 11.97 1.87 -9.35
C PRO A 318 12.64 1.87 -10.72
N TYR A 319 13.71 1.08 -10.93
CA TYR A 319 14.39 0.93 -12.22
C TYR A 319 14.00 -0.38 -12.91
N LYS A 320 14.10 -0.44 -14.23
CA LYS A 320 13.80 -1.65 -15.00
C LYS A 320 14.95 -2.65 -14.88
N THR A 321 14.60 -3.88 -14.51
CA THR A 321 15.54 -5.01 -14.35
C THR A 321 14.83 -6.30 -14.70
N ILE A 322 15.58 -7.37 -14.98
CA ILE A 322 15.02 -8.70 -15.25
C ILE A 322 14.70 -9.42 -13.93
N GLU A 323 15.61 -9.33 -12.96
CA GLU A 323 15.61 -10.16 -11.76
C GLU A 323 14.57 -9.72 -10.71
N TYR A 324 14.18 -8.43 -10.70
CA TYR A 324 13.32 -7.84 -9.68
C TYR A 324 11.92 -7.50 -10.21
N THR A 325 11.43 -8.37 -11.10
CA THR A 325 10.09 -8.30 -11.68
C THR A 325 9.37 -9.62 -11.54
N SER A 326 8.05 -9.57 -11.57
CA SER A 326 7.17 -10.73 -11.73
C SER A 326 6.38 -10.57 -13.01
N ASP A 327 6.37 -11.55 -13.89
CA ASP A 327 5.56 -11.55 -15.12
C ASP A 327 4.07 -11.73 -14.84
N GLY A 328 3.77 -12.19 -13.64
CA GLY A 328 2.42 -12.37 -13.11
C GLY A 328 2.38 -13.44 -12.05
N THR A 329 1.30 -13.49 -11.31
CA THR A 329 1.07 -14.49 -10.27
C THR A 329 -0.33 -15.07 -10.37
N PHE A 330 -0.46 -16.35 -10.07
CA PHE A 330 -1.72 -17.05 -9.95
C PHE A 330 -1.76 -17.78 -8.62
N GLU A 331 -2.84 -17.60 -7.86
CA GLU A 331 -3.08 -18.35 -6.63
C GLU A 331 -4.54 -18.74 -6.57
N ALA A 332 -4.82 -19.97 -6.16
CA ALA A 332 -6.17 -20.45 -5.96
C ALA A 332 -6.29 -21.21 -4.65
N GLY A 333 -7.45 -21.11 -4.02
CA GLY A 333 -7.82 -21.78 -2.79
C GLY A 333 -9.14 -22.55 -2.93
N LEU A 334 -9.26 -23.62 -2.16
CA LEU A 334 -10.49 -24.40 -2.05
C LEU A 334 -10.82 -24.65 -0.58
N LYS A 335 -12.09 -24.60 -0.23
CA LYS A 335 -12.59 -24.90 1.13
C LYS A 335 -13.90 -25.66 1.03
N ALA A 336 -14.02 -26.77 1.75
CA ALA A 336 -15.26 -27.52 1.87
C ALA A 336 -15.51 -27.84 3.34
N GLY A 337 -16.77 -27.83 3.74
CA GLY A 337 -17.10 -28.06 5.14
C GLY A 337 -18.59 -28.09 5.45
N TYR A 338 -18.86 -28.08 6.73
CA TYR A 338 -20.19 -28.06 7.31
C TYR A 338 -20.35 -26.84 8.22
N SER A 339 -21.42 -26.10 8.01
CA SER A 339 -21.87 -25.06 8.91
C SER A 339 -23.08 -25.57 9.71
N GLY A 340 -23.01 -25.50 11.02
CA GLY A 340 -24.09 -25.89 11.91
C GLY A 340 -25.32 -24.99 11.77
N PRO A 341 -26.45 -25.38 12.40
CA PRO A 341 -27.66 -24.56 12.42
C PRO A 341 -27.35 -23.13 12.84
N ASP A 342 -28.04 -22.14 12.24
CA ASP A 342 -27.84 -20.71 12.48
C ASP A 342 -26.41 -20.21 12.34
N ASN A 343 -25.55 -20.98 11.65
CA ASN A 343 -24.11 -20.75 11.53
C ASN A 343 -23.41 -20.65 12.91
N ALA A 344 -23.88 -21.40 13.90
CA ALA A 344 -23.32 -21.41 15.24
C ALA A 344 -21.85 -21.89 15.25
N TYR A 345 -21.51 -22.81 14.38
CA TYR A 345 -20.13 -23.28 14.16
C TYR A 345 -19.92 -23.68 12.70
N GLU A 346 -18.66 -23.67 12.27
CA GLU A 346 -18.24 -24.14 10.95
C GLU A 346 -16.99 -25.01 11.11
N LEU A 347 -17.02 -26.22 10.58
CA LEU A 347 -15.90 -27.15 10.46
C LEU A 347 -15.57 -27.30 8.98
N ALA A 348 -14.31 -27.09 8.61
CA ALA A 348 -13.92 -27.16 7.21
C ALA A 348 -12.51 -27.70 7.01
N VAL A 349 -12.30 -28.34 5.87
CA VAL A 349 -10.99 -28.62 5.28
C VAL A 349 -10.71 -27.56 4.21
N TYR A 350 -9.48 -27.10 4.14
CA TYR A 350 -9.08 -26.12 3.13
C TYR A 350 -7.73 -26.42 2.51
N VAL A 351 -7.54 -25.93 1.31
CA VAL A 351 -6.27 -25.93 0.58
C VAL A 351 -6.02 -24.50 0.11
N ARG A 352 -4.88 -23.93 0.48
CA ARG A 352 -4.36 -22.67 -0.07
C ARG A 352 -3.28 -22.99 -1.09
N ASN A 353 -3.14 -22.13 -2.10
CA ASN A 353 -2.19 -22.32 -3.20
C ASN A 353 -2.30 -23.75 -3.77
N VAL A 354 -3.50 -24.11 -4.25
CA VAL A 354 -3.85 -25.46 -4.68
C VAL A 354 -2.97 -25.98 -5.81
N THR A 355 -2.51 -25.10 -6.70
CA THR A 355 -1.59 -25.39 -7.81
C THR A 355 -0.13 -25.50 -7.36
N ASN A 356 0.17 -25.09 -6.12
CA ASN A 356 1.52 -25.03 -5.55
C ASN A 356 2.47 -24.12 -6.35
N GLU A 357 1.95 -22.99 -6.83
CA GLU A 357 2.73 -21.99 -7.55
C GLU A 357 3.76 -21.33 -6.63
N LYS A 358 4.92 -21.04 -7.19
CA LYS A 358 5.99 -20.30 -6.52
C LYS A 358 6.07 -18.90 -7.11
N ASN A 359 5.35 -17.97 -6.52
CA ASN A 359 5.23 -16.60 -6.98
C ASN A 359 6.18 -15.66 -6.26
N LEU A 360 6.91 -14.83 -7.01
CA LEU A 360 7.70 -13.74 -6.45
C LEU A 360 6.77 -12.64 -5.93
N LYS A 361 6.85 -12.34 -4.63
CA LYS A 361 6.01 -11.34 -3.94
C LYS A 361 6.76 -10.08 -3.53
N GLY A 362 8.09 -10.12 -3.58
CA GLY A 362 8.93 -8.99 -3.24
C GLY A 362 10.41 -9.29 -3.38
N VAL A 363 11.22 -8.26 -3.28
CA VAL A 363 12.68 -8.38 -3.34
C VAL A 363 13.34 -7.48 -2.30
N LEU A 364 14.55 -7.86 -1.92
CA LEU A 364 15.49 -7.04 -1.19
C LEU A 364 16.72 -6.88 -2.10
N ASP A 365 16.66 -5.89 -3.00
CA ASP A 365 17.61 -5.70 -4.08
C ASP A 365 19.06 -5.50 -3.60
N ASN A 366 19.23 -4.86 -2.42
CA ASN A 366 20.52 -4.66 -1.76
C ASN A 366 21.13 -5.93 -1.18
N TYR A 367 20.36 -7.02 -1.07
CA TYR A 367 20.83 -8.34 -0.61
C TYR A 367 20.73 -9.40 -1.71
N ASN A 368 20.25 -9.03 -2.89
CA ASN A 368 19.92 -9.94 -3.97
C ASN A 368 19.03 -11.10 -3.49
N ALA A 369 18.03 -10.77 -2.66
CA ALA A 369 17.15 -11.74 -2.03
C ALA A 369 15.72 -11.61 -2.54
N ALA A 370 15.07 -12.75 -2.74
CA ALA A 370 13.69 -12.85 -3.19
C ALA A 370 12.77 -13.30 -2.05
N VAL A 371 11.56 -12.75 -2.02
CA VAL A 371 10.48 -13.14 -1.13
C VAL A 371 9.40 -13.83 -1.96
N PHE A 372 9.08 -15.05 -1.61
CA PHE A 372 8.05 -15.85 -2.28
C PHE A 372 6.80 -15.98 -1.42
N ASN A 373 5.70 -16.35 -2.06
CA ASN A 373 4.46 -16.73 -1.37
C ASN A 373 4.63 -18.03 -0.58
N ASP A 374 3.66 -18.33 0.27
CA ASP A 374 3.58 -19.61 0.97
C ASP A 374 3.39 -20.77 -0.03
N PRO A 375 4.00 -21.94 0.21
CA PRO A 375 3.71 -23.13 -0.55
C PRO A 375 2.26 -23.59 -0.33
N ARG A 376 1.83 -24.65 -1.02
CA ARG A 376 0.52 -25.23 -0.78
C ARG A 376 0.37 -25.67 0.69
N ILE A 377 -0.71 -25.17 1.31
CA ILE A 377 -1.05 -25.46 2.70
C ILE A 377 -2.40 -26.20 2.72
N ILE A 378 -2.44 -27.37 3.36
CA ILE A 378 -3.67 -28.10 3.62
C ILE A 378 -3.94 -28.04 5.11
N GLY A 379 -5.16 -27.72 5.51
CA GLY A 379 -5.50 -27.58 6.91
C GLY A 379 -6.97 -27.81 7.22
N VAL A 380 -7.25 -27.86 8.51
CA VAL A 380 -8.61 -27.95 9.06
C VAL A 380 -8.87 -26.66 9.85
N SER A 381 -10.06 -26.11 9.72
CA SER A 381 -10.50 -24.95 10.49
C SER A 381 -11.77 -25.27 11.26
N LEU A 382 -11.82 -24.85 12.51
CA LEU A 382 -13.04 -24.83 13.33
C LEU A 382 -13.27 -23.40 13.79
N SER A 383 -14.44 -22.86 13.52
CA SER A 383 -14.88 -21.55 14.01
C SER A 383 -16.26 -21.67 14.66
N GLY A 384 -16.55 -20.81 15.62
CA GLY A 384 -17.82 -20.77 16.33
C GLY A 384 -18.16 -19.35 16.78
N LYS A 385 -19.47 -19.10 16.99
CA LYS A 385 -19.98 -17.90 17.65
C LYS A 385 -20.22 -18.25 19.12
N PHE A 386 -19.67 -17.46 20.01
CA PHE A 386 -19.84 -17.57 21.45
C PHE A 386 -20.70 -16.44 21.95
#